data_b4acae7c4ca5505b4d594aa9fa99bd34
#
_entry.id   b4acae7c4ca5505b4d594aa9fa99bd34
#
_cell.length_a   1.000
_cell.length_b   1.000
_cell.length_c   1.000
_cell.angle_alpha   90.00
_cell.angle_beta   90.00
_cell.angle_gamma   90.00
#
_symmetry.space_group_name_H-M   'P 1'
#
loop_
_entity.id
_entity.type
_entity.pdbx_description
1 polymer ?
#
loop_
_entity_poly.entity_id
_entity_poly.type
_entity_poly.pdbx_seq_one_letter_code
_entity_poly.pdbx_strand_id
1 'polypeptide(L)'
;MAKKIAMLFPYAPSYREAIYKLMDKELDVDWFFCGNAKRNLKLFDYSLLKHCDLSMEEKKVLGTVVYYKGIKKLNLQRYDAIICPGVIRSLSEWWLLQRMGKGMNYSKIYLWTHGWYGKESRFQKIVKKFFFKKVDGFFLY
;
A
#
# COMPACT_ATOMS: atom_id res chain seq x y z
N MET A 1 -14.32 -6.85 -18.88
CA MET A 1 -13.01 -6.15 -18.85
C MET A 1 -12.20 -6.63 -17.64
N ALA A 2 -10.90 -6.82 -17.83
CA ALA A 2 -10.03 -7.12 -16.72
C ALA A 2 -10.02 -5.94 -15.73
N LYS A 3 -10.04 -6.21 -14.42
CA LYS A 3 -9.99 -5.18 -13.39
C LYS A 3 -8.56 -4.67 -13.27
N LYS A 4 -8.41 -3.35 -13.27
CA LYS A 4 -7.12 -2.69 -13.11
C LYS A 4 -6.81 -2.44 -11.64
N ILE A 5 -5.62 -2.87 -11.19
CA ILE A 5 -5.20 -2.85 -9.79
C ILE A 5 -4.00 -1.92 -9.62
N ALA A 6 -4.02 -1.08 -8.58
CA ALA A 6 -2.85 -0.35 -8.11
C ALA A 6 -2.26 -1.04 -6.87
N MET A 7 -0.99 -1.43 -6.93
CA MET A 7 -0.20 -1.88 -5.78
C MET A 7 0.63 -0.71 -5.27
N LEU A 8 0.31 -0.21 -4.09
CA LEU A 8 0.89 1.01 -3.53
C LEU A 8 1.62 0.69 -2.24
N PHE A 9 2.94 0.53 -2.34
CA PHE A 9 3.82 0.12 -1.25
C PHE A 9 5.04 1.04 -1.14
N PRO A 10 5.62 1.23 0.04
CA PRO A 10 6.87 1.98 0.17
C PRO A 10 8.05 1.24 -0.47
N TYR A 11 8.07 -0.08 -0.41
CA TYR A 11 9.12 -0.93 -0.98
C TYR A 11 8.62 -2.37 -1.17
N ALA A 12 9.37 -3.16 -1.94
CA ALA A 12 9.10 -4.58 -2.17
C ALA A 12 10.32 -5.42 -1.72
N PRO A 13 10.17 -6.28 -0.71
CA PRO A 13 11.25 -7.19 -0.30
C PRO A 13 11.41 -8.34 -1.29
N SER A 14 12.69 -8.73 -1.54
CA SER A 14 13.01 -9.77 -2.53
C SER A 14 12.44 -11.16 -2.21
N TYR A 15 12.19 -11.46 -0.93
CA TYR A 15 11.63 -12.77 -0.55
C TYR A 15 10.20 -12.98 -1.04
N ARG A 16 9.52 -11.94 -1.52
CA ARG A 16 8.19 -12.01 -2.15
C ARG A 16 8.23 -11.99 -3.69
N GLU A 17 9.41 -12.11 -4.28
CA GLU A 17 9.60 -12.02 -5.74
C GLU A 17 8.66 -12.94 -6.52
N ALA A 18 8.49 -14.18 -6.08
CA ALA A 18 7.64 -15.15 -6.78
C ALA A 18 6.19 -14.67 -6.88
N ILE A 19 5.63 -14.09 -5.81
CA ILE A 19 4.26 -13.60 -5.83
C ILE A 19 4.12 -12.31 -6.64
N TYR A 20 5.10 -11.42 -6.60
CA TYR A 20 5.08 -10.20 -7.42
C TYR A 20 5.09 -10.54 -8.90
N LYS A 21 5.97 -11.43 -9.33
CA LYS A 21 6.03 -11.91 -10.72
C LYS A 21 4.73 -12.60 -11.16
N LEU A 22 4.14 -13.42 -10.29
CA LEU A 22 2.89 -14.08 -10.60
C LEU A 22 1.74 -13.07 -10.76
N MET A 23 1.61 -12.13 -9.84
CA MET A 23 0.59 -11.08 -9.92
C MET A 23 0.78 -10.22 -11.16
N ASP A 24 2.00 -9.82 -11.48
CA ASP A 24 2.33 -9.01 -12.66
C ASP A 24 2.03 -9.75 -13.97
N LYS A 25 2.17 -11.08 -13.97
CA LYS A 25 1.86 -11.92 -15.12
C LYS A 25 0.35 -12.10 -15.34
N GLU A 26 -0.38 -12.41 -14.26
CA GLU A 26 -1.77 -12.88 -14.32
C GLU A 26 -2.81 -11.76 -14.19
N LEU A 27 -2.42 -10.58 -13.66
CA LEU A 27 -3.31 -9.47 -13.37
C LEU A 27 -2.87 -8.20 -14.13
N ASP A 28 -3.82 -7.29 -14.35
CA ASP A 28 -3.54 -5.92 -14.82
C ASP A 28 -3.17 -5.04 -13.63
N VAL A 29 -1.88 -4.98 -13.32
CA VAL A 29 -1.34 -4.30 -12.12
C VAL A 29 -0.38 -3.18 -12.50
N ASP A 30 -0.62 -1.99 -11.95
CA ASP A 30 0.38 -0.92 -11.91
C ASP A 30 1.00 -0.89 -10.49
N TRP A 31 2.33 -0.89 -10.43
CA TRP A 31 3.11 -0.94 -9.19
C TRP A 31 3.65 0.44 -8.85
N PHE A 32 3.39 0.91 -7.63
CA PHE A 32 3.88 2.18 -7.12
C PHE A 32 4.74 1.96 -5.89
N PHE A 33 6.00 2.37 -5.96
CA PHE A 33 6.95 2.29 -4.84
C PHE A 33 7.62 3.63 -4.57
N CYS A 34 8.19 3.77 -3.38
CA CYS A 34 9.05 4.90 -3.06
C CYS A 34 10.47 4.63 -3.60
N GLY A 35 10.91 5.42 -4.59
CA GLY A 35 12.21 5.23 -5.22
C GLY A 35 13.40 5.46 -4.29
N ASN A 36 13.19 6.18 -3.18
CA ASN A 36 14.23 6.45 -2.17
C ASN A 36 14.20 5.49 -0.98
N ALA A 37 13.33 4.49 -0.95
CA ALA A 37 13.19 3.58 0.18
C ALA A 37 14.46 2.74 0.37
N LYS A 38 15.09 2.86 1.54
CA LYS A 38 16.25 2.07 1.96
C LYS A 38 15.86 1.18 3.13
N ARG A 39 16.26 -0.09 3.08
CA ARG A 39 15.97 -1.09 4.12
C ARG A 39 17.20 -1.99 4.34
N ASN A 40 17.33 -2.52 5.55
CA ASN A 40 18.37 -3.52 5.89
C ASN A 40 18.00 -4.92 5.39
N LEU A 41 17.40 -4.99 4.21
CA LEU A 41 17.01 -6.23 3.54
C LEU A 41 17.14 -6.04 2.03
N LYS A 42 17.31 -7.15 1.32
CA LYS A 42 17.39 -7.13 -0.13
C LYS A 42 16.04 -6.74 -0.73
N LEU A 43 16.04 -5.73 -1.57
CA LEU A 43 14.84 -5.31 -2.30
C LEU A 43 14.71 -6.11 -3.60
N PHE A 44 13.47 -6.21 -4.07
CA PHE A 44 13.12 -6.78 -5.36
C PHE A 44 13.65 -5.90 -6.50
N ASP A 45 14.01 -6.52 -7.60
CA ASP A 45 14.39 -5.80 -8.82
C ASP A 45 13.14 -5.29 -9.56
N TYR A 46 12.81 -4.03 -9.38
CA TYR A 46 11.62 -3.41 -9.95
C TYR A 46 11.58 -3.40 -11.47
N SER A 47 12.74 -3.53 -12.15
CA SER A 47 12.82 -3.60 -13.62
C SER A 47 12.15 -4.84 -14.21
N LEU A 48 11.87 -5.84 -13.38
CA LEU A 48 11.20 -7.08 -13.76
C LEU A 48 9.67 -6.94 -13.85
N LEU A 49 9.10 -5.80 -13.42
CA LEU A 49 7.67 -5.53 -13.48
C LEU A 49 7.30 -4.77 -14.76
N LYS A 50 6.12 -5.07 -15.34
CA LYS A 50 5.66 -4.46 -16.59
C LYS A 50 5.40 -2.95 -16.45
N HIS A 51 4.73 -2.56 -15.35
CA HIS A 51 4.34 -1.17 -15.10
C HIS A 51 4.72 -0.81 -13.67
N CYS A 52 5.88 -0.20 -13.49
CA CYS A 52 6.42 0.20 -12.19
C CYS A 52 6.75 1.68 -12.17
N ASP A 53 6.18 2.40 -11.21
CA ASP A 53 6.42 3.82 -10.95
C ASP A 53 7.16 3.98 -9.63
N LEU A 54 8.34 4.59 -9.67
CA LEU A 54 9.20 4.87 -8.52
C LEU A 54 9.22 6.36 -8.14
N SER A 55 8.23 7.12 -8.58
CA SER A 55 8.18 8.59 -8.41
C SER A 55 7.83 9.03 -7.00
N MET A 56 7.26 8.15 -6.17
CA MET A 56 7.02 8.46 -4.77
C MET A 56 8.31 8.48 -3.96
N GLU A 57 8.32 9.29 -2.90
CA GLU A 57 9.40 9.35 -1.92
C GLU A 57 8.85 9.14 -0.51
N GLU A 58 9.41 8.20 0.23
CA GLU A 58 9.12 8.06 1.66
C GLU A 58 9.81 9.19 2.45
N LYS A 59 9.05 9.93 3.22
CA LYS A 59 9.52 11.00 4.11
C LYS A 59 9.10 10.72 5.54
N LYS A 60 10.04 10.82 6.47
CA LYS A 60 9.75 10.82 7.91
C LYS A 60 9.25 12.19 8.34
N VAL A 61 8.18 12.24 9.13
CA VAL A 61 7.62 13.48 9.68
C VAL A 61 8.09 13.66 11.11
N LEU A 62 7.77 12.70 11.99
CA LEU A 62 8.16 12.72 13.39
C LEU A 62 8.27 11.26 13.89
N GLY A 63 9.41 10.90 14.46
CA GLY A 63 9.63 9.54 14.97
C GLY A 63 9.42 8.48 13.88
N THR A 64 8.38 7.67 14.03
CA THR A 64 8.04 6.58 13.11
C THR A 64 6.91 6.94 12.14
N VAL A 65 6.39 8.15 12.20
CA VAL A 65 5.34 8.63 11.30
C VAL A 65 5.96 8.97 9.94
N VAL A 66 5.36 8.46 8.88
CA VAL A 66 5.83 8.63 7.50
C VAL A 66 4.73 9.15 6.59
N TYR A 67 5.11 9.74 5.47
CA TYR A 67 4.22 9.97 4.35
C TYR A 67 4.95 9.70 3.03
N TYR A 68 4.18 9.42 1.98
CA TYR A 68 4.70 9.17 0.63
C TYR A 68 4.48 10.42 -0.21
N LYS A 69 5.54 11.22 -0.36
CA LYS A 69 5.52 12.40 -1.23
C LYS A 69 5.26 11.96 -2.66
N GLY A 70 4.36 12.62 -3.34
CA GLY A 70 3.96 12.28 -4.71
C GLY A 70 2.66 11.47 -4.82
N ILE A 71 2.19 10.81 -3.75
CA ILE A 71 0.96 10.00 -3.79
C ILE A 71 -0.25 10.79 -4.33
N LYS A 72 -0.37 12.08 -3.99
CA LYS A 72 -1.48 12.94 -4.43
C LYS A 72 -1.48 13.23 -5.93
N LYS A 73 -0.35 13.01 -6.61
CA LYS A 73 -0.20 13.20 -8.06
C LYS A 73 -0.64 11.97 -8.85
N LEU A 74 -0.81 10.83 -8.18
CA LEU A 74 -1.25 9.59 -8.81
C LEU A 74 -2.76 9.65 -9.06
N ASN A 75 -3.16 9.33 -10.29
CA ASN A 75 -4.58 9.23 -10.63
C ASN A 75 -5.14 7.87 -10.17
N LEU A 76 -5.33 7.72 -8.85
CA LEU A 76 -5.76 6.46 -8.24
C LEU A 76 -7.23 6.12 -8.50
N GLN A 77 -8.04 7.09 -8.89
CA GLN A 77 -9.47 6.88 -9.18
C GLN A 77 -9.72 6.02 -10.43
N ARG A 78 -8.72 5.85 -11.28
CA ARG A 78 -8.82 5.02 -12.49
C ARG A 78 -8.72 3.51 -12.23
N TYR A 79 -8.39 3.11 -10.99
CA TYR A 79 -8.23 1.70 -10.61
C TYR A 79 -9.50 1.15 -9.99
N ASP A 80 -9.81 -0.10 -10.29
CA ASP A 80 -10.92 -0.82 -9.65
C ASP A 80 -10.58 -1.21 -8.20
N ALA A 81 -9.30 -1.46 -7.94
CA ALA A 81 -8.81 -1.80 -6.62
C ALA A 81 -7.43 -1.16 -6.35
N ILE A 82 -7.21 -0.80 -5.09
CA ILE A 82 -5.93 -0.34 -4.57
C ILE A 82 -5.54 -1.26 -3.42
N ILE A 83 -4.32 -1.79 -3.47
CA ILE A 83 -3.77 -2.63 -2.42
C ILE A 83 -2.59 -1.91 -1.78
N CYS A 84 -2.62 -1.73 -0.45
CA CYS A 84 -1.56 -1.07 0.31
C CYS A 84 -1.23 -1.85 1.59
N PRO A 85 -0.09 -1.58 2.25
CA PRO A 85 0.40 -2.41 3.35
C PRO A 85 -0.38 -2.25 4.67
N GLY A 86 -1.20 -1.21 4.82
CA GLY A 86 -1.96 -0.99 6.05
C GLY A 86 -1.11 -0.46 7.21
N VAL A 87 -0.22 0.46 6.93
CA VAL A 87 0.66 1.08 7.92
C VAL A 87 -0.06 2.23 8.62
N ILE A 88 -0.52 2.02 9.85
CA ILE A 88 -1.27 3.03 10.63
C ILE A 88 -0.45 4.31 10.95
N ARG A 89 0.87 4.27 10.80
CA ARG A 89 1.77 5.42 10.95
C ARG A 89 2.03 6.15 9.64
N SER A 90 1.39 5.74 8.54
CA SER A 90 1.48 6.42 7.24
C SER A 90 0.35 7.43 7.09
N LEU A 91 0.69 8.72 7.10
CA LEU A 91 -0.27 9.80 6.84
C LEU A 91 -0.85 9.69 5.42
N SER A 92 -0.10 9.15 4.48
CA SER A 92 -0.55 8.93 3.11
C SER A 92 -1.64 7.88 3.02
N GLU A 93 -1.54 6.80 3.79
CA GLU A 93 -2.59 5.78 3.81
C GLU A 93 -3.86 6.31 4.50
N TRP A 94 -3.75 7.09 5.58
CA TRP A 94 -4.89 7.79 6.17
C TRP A 94 -5.57 8.73 5.19
N TRP A 95 -4.79 9.53 4.46
CA TRP A 95 -5.32 10.41 3.41
C TRP A 95 -6.04 9.60 2.33
N LEU A 96 -5.46 8.49 1.87
CA LEU A 96 -6.06 7.60 0.88
C LEU A 96 -7.42 7.06 1.36
N LEU A 97 -7.47 6.56 2.61
CA LEU A 97 -8.69 6.00 3.18
C LEU A 97 -9.79 7.05 3.42
N GLN A 98 -9.41 8.29 3.72
CA GLN A 98 -10.38 9.38 3.83
C GLN A 98 -10.98 9.78 2.48
N ARG A 99 -10.17 9.73 1.42
CA ARG A 99 -10.58 10.15 0.07
C ARG A 99 -11.28 9.04 -0.71
N MET A 100 -10.88 7.82 -0.53
CA MET A 100 -11.26 6.69 -1.38
C MET A 100 -11.68 5.44 -0.60
N GLY A 101 -11.75 5.51 0.73
CA GLY A 101 -12.10 4.37 1.57
C GLY A 101 -13.54 3.91 1.43
N LYS A 102 -13.88 2.86 2.14
CA LYS A 102 -15.19 2.20 2.10
C LYS A 102 -16.34 3.20 2.23
N GLY A 103 -17.31 3.12 1.33
CA GLY A 103 -18.46 4.02 1.25
C GLY A 103 -18.28 5.22 0.29
N MET A 104 -17.09 5.42 -0.26
CA MET A 104 -16.81 6.49 -1.23
C MET A 104 -16.84 5.90 -2.64
N ASN A 105 -17.82 5.56 -3.26
CA ASN A 105 -18.06 5.00 -4.61
C ASN A 105 -16.93 5.06 -5.67
N TYR A 106 -15.69 4.86 -5.20
CA TYR A 106 -14.48 4.82 -6.01
C TYR A 106 -13.88 3.41 -6.02
N SER A 107 -12.56 3.34 -6.16
CA SER A 107 -11.80 2.10 -6.10
C SER A 107 -12.01 1.35 -4.78
N LYS A 108 -12.02 0.03 -4.81
CA LYS A 108 -11.98 -0.78 -3.59
C LYS A 108 -10.59 -0.73 -2.98
N ILE A 109 -10.50 -0.61 -1.65
CA ILE A 109 -9.21 -0.59 -0.94
C ILE A 109 -9.05 -1.86 -0.13
N TYR A 110 -7.94 -2.55 -0.36
CA TYR A 110 -7.53 -3.74 0.37
C TYR A 110 -6.19 -3.51 1.06
N LEU A 111 -6.04 -4.08 2.24
CA LEU A 111 -4.77 -4.06 2.96
C LEU A 111 -4.08 -5.43 2.85
N TRP A 112 -2.81 -5.41 2.50
CA TRP A 112 -1.95 -6.60 2.56
C TRP A 112 -1.08 -6.50 3.81
N THR A 113 -1.54 -7.11 4.90
CA THR A 113 -1.00 -6.86 6.24
C THR A 113 -1.06 -8.11 7.13
N HIS A 114 -0.28 -8.11 8.20
CA HIS A 114 -0.40 -9.12 9.28
C HIS A 114 -1.66 -8.93 10.15
N GLY A 115 -2.36 -7.80 10.03
CA GLY A 115 -3.50 -7.50 10.89
C GLY A 115 -3.10 -7.14 12.32
N TRP A 116 -3.46 -7.99 13.28
CA TRP A 116 -3.15 -7.80 14.70
C TRP A 116 -1.89 -8.56 15.11
N TYR A 117 -0.95 -7.86 15.76
CA TYR A 117 0.28 -8.47 16.28
C TYR A 117 0.14 -9.02 17.71
N GLY A 118 -0.98 -8.71 18.40
CA GLY A 118 -1.22 -9.14 19.78
C GLY A 118 -0.46 -8.33 20.85
N LYS A 119 0.38 -7.40 20.44
CA LYS A 119 1.22 -6.56 21.34
C LYS A 119 0.80 -5.09 21.35
N GLU A 120 -0.34 -4.76 20.75
CA GLU A 120 -0.82 -3.39 20.64
C GLU A 120 -1.30 -2.87 22.00
N SER A 121 -0.93 -1.60 22.31
CA SER A 121 -1.54 -0.85 23.40
C SER A 121 -3.04 -0.62 23.17
N ARG A 122 -3.80 -0.26 24.22
CA ARG A 122 -5.23 0.07 24.09
C ARG A 122 -5.48 1.16 23.06
N PHE A 123 -4.65 2.20 23.06
CA PHE A 123 -4.73 3.30 22.08
C PHE A 123 -4.47 2.79 20.65
N GLN A 124 -3.41 2.02 20.45
CA GLN A 124 -3.11 1.45 19.12
C GLN A 124 -4.24 0.56 18.60
N LYS A 125 -4.90 -0.22 19.46
CA LYS A 125 -6.07 -1.03 19.08
C LYS A 125 -7.23 -0.17 18.59
N ILE A 126 -7.51 0.93 19.28
CA ILE A 126 -8.55 1.88 18.85
C ILE A 126 -8.22 2.47 17.49
N VAL A 127 -7.01 2.98 17.30
CA VAL A 127 -6.56 3.57 16.03
C VAL A 127 -6.63 2.54 14.90
N LYS A 128 -6.11 1.32 15.09
CA LYS A 128 -6.21 0.24 14.11
C LYS A 128 -7.65 -0.10 13.75
N LYS A 129 -8.54 -0.16 14.74
CA LYS A 129 -9.97 -0.44 14.50
C LYS A 129 -10.60 0.61 13.59
N PHE A 130 -10.33 1.90 13.81
CA PHE A 130 -10.81 2.96 12.92
C PHE A 130 -10.22 2.87 11.52
N PHE A 131 -8.94 2.61 11.43
CA PHE A 131 -8.22 2.44 10.16
C PHE A 131 -8.82 1.27 9.36
N PHE A 132 -8.95 0.11 9.98
CA PHE A 132 -9.44 -1.10 9.33
C PHE A 132 -10.91 -1.05 8.91
N LYS A 133 -11.74 -0.26 9.59
CA LYS A 133 -13.14 -0.06 9.19
C LYS A 133 -13.31 0.68 7.85
N LYS A 134 -12.28 1.37 7.39
CA LYS A 134 -12.31 2.19 6.17
C LYS A 134 -11.92 1.43 4.90
N VAL A 135 -11.57 0.15 5.01
CA VAL A 135 -11.16 -0.68 3.88
C VAL A 135 -12.23 -1.70 3.51
N ASP A 136 -12.17 -2.19 2.28
CA ASP A 136 -13.11 -3.16 1.74
C ASP A 136 -12.72 -4.61 2.10
N GLY A 137 -11.46 -4.87 2.41
CA GLY A 137 -10.99 -6.20 2.79
C GLY A 137 -9.49 -6.27 3.10
N PHE A 138 -9.03 -7.49 3.36
CA PHE A 138 -7.66 -7.78 3.79
C PHE A 138 -7.09 -8.99 3.06
N PHE A 139 -5.80 -8.91 2.76
CA PHE A 139 -4.94 -10.05 2.47
C PHE A 139 -4.02 -10.23 3.67
N LEU A 140 -4.22 -11.31 4.43
CA LEU A 140 -3.43 -11.61 5.62
C LEU A 140 -2.34 -12.63 5.31
N TYR A 141 -1.17 -12.48 5.95
CA TYR A 141 -0.01 -13.36 5.79
C TYR A 141 0.76 -13.55 7.11
#